data_a56cc1551f364db77174be60cd17ceaf
#
_entry.id   a56cc1551f364db77174be60cd17ceaf
#
_cell.length_a   1.000
_cell.length_b   1.000
_cell.length_c   1.000
_cell.angle_alpha   90.00
_cell.angle_beta   90.00
_cell.angle_gamma   90.00
#
_symmetry.space_group_name_H-M   'P 1'
#
loop_
_entity.id
_entity.type
_entity.pdbx_description
1 polymer ?
#
loop_
_entity_poly.entity_id
_entity_poly.type
_entity_poly.pdbx_seq_one_letter_code
_entity_poly.pdbx_strand_id
1 'polypeptide(L)'
;MTTNPAPDLPPFVLLHDDVIGVRRLFASPTEVLEAWSAADLETALEKAESARKAGKWVAGYIAYEAGYLLEDKLKPLLPDGRSVPLLLMGIFNDADIASHRPRLRADPVPPAPLFDARASWTRQIYTDRFDRLRNHLALGDCYQANLTFPVEAKWQGDPLAIFNILTERQPVRHGGIVHLGGPMVLSRSPELFFEVDAGGWIETRPMKGTARRGKTPEEDEALRKGLKGDAKNQAENRMIVDLL
;
A
#
# COMPACT_ATOMS: atom_id res chain seq x y z
N MET A 1 4.00 3.58 25.49
CA MET A 1 3.22 3.47 24.24
C MET A 1 1.77 3.28 24.63
N THR A 2 0.95 4.32 24.54
CA THR A 2 -0.50 4.19 24.70
C THR A 2 -1.03 3.72 23.34
N THR A 3 -1.16 2.41 23.16
CA THR A 3 -1.92 1.85 22.05
C THR A 3 -3.39 2.15 22.35
N ASN A 4 -3.99 3.03 21.58
CA ASN A 4 -5.44 3.07 21.53
C ASN A 4 -5.91 1.66 21.12
N PRO A 5 -6.85 1.04 21.84
CA PRO A 5 -7.37 -0.24 21.42
C PRO A 5 -7.91 -0.12 19.99
N ALA A 6 -7.74 -1.17 19.20
CA ALA A 6 -8.37 -1.25 17.88
C ALA A 6 -9.88 -1.00 18.07
N PRO A 7 -10.55 -0.29 17.15
CA PRO A 7 -11.98 -0.10 17.25
C PRO A 7 -12.68 -1.46 17.31
N ASP A 8 -13.73 -1.56 18.12
CA ASP A 8 -14.59 -2.77 18.22
C ASP A 8 -15.43 -2.89 16.94
N LEU A 9 -14.77 -3.18 15.84
CA LEU A 9 -15.37 -3.38 14.53
C LEU A 9 -15.21 -4.85 14.13
N PRO A 10 -16.22 -5.45 13.52
CA PRO A 10 -16.07 -6.78 12.95
C PRO A 10 -15.00 -6.78 11.86
N PRO A 11 -14.30 -7.91 11.64
CA PRO A 11 -13.27 -8.00 10.61
C PRO A 11 -13.79 -7.69 9.21
N PHE A 12 -13.04 -6.86 8.47
CA PHE A 12 -13.37 -6.50 7.08
C PHE A 12 -12.15 -6.09 6.27
N VAL A 13 -12.29 -6.11 4.95
CA VAL A 13 -11.38 -5.45 4.00
C VAL A 13 -12.21 -4.52 3.12
N LEU A 14 -11.76 -3.28 2.98
CA LEU A 14 -12.34 -2.31 2.07
C LEU A 14 -11.32 -1.93 1.02
N LEU A 15 -11.65 -2.08 -0.26
CA LEU A 15 -10.88 -1.52 -1.37
C LEU A 15 -11.66 -0.36 -1.99
N HIS A 16 -10.96 0.73 -2.28
CA HIS A 16 -11.58 1.96 -2.73
C HIS A 16 -10.80 2.65 -3.85
N ASP A 17 -11.45 2.86 -4.99
CA ASP A 17 -10.97 3.75 -6.05
C ASP A 17 -11.70 5.10 -5.90
N ASP A 18 -10.99 6.13 -5.44
CA ASP A 18 -11.56 7.46 -5.22
C ASP A 18 -11.83 8.21 -6.53
N VAL A 19 -11.13 7.85 -7.61
CA VAL A 19 -11.22 8.55 -8.90
C VAL A 19 -12.51 8.21 -9.62
N ILE A 20 -12.92 6.94 -9.57
CA ILE A 20 -14.18 6.48 -10.17
C ILE A 20 -15.28 6.22 -9.14
N GLY A 21 -14.99 6.41 -7.85
CA GLY A 21 -15.95 6.29 -6.75
C GLY A 21 -16.46 4.87 -6.51
N VAL A 22 -15.66 3.84 -6.81
CA VAL A 22 -16.04 2.44 -6.62
C VAL A 22 -15.47 1.91 -5.30
N ARG A 23 -16.29 1.23 -4.53
CA ARG A 23 -15.92 0.51 -3.31
C ARG A 23 -16.24 -0.96 -3.43
N ARG A 24 -15.32 -1.79 -2.89
CA ARG A 24 -15.54 -3.22 -2.69
C ARG A 24 -15.34 -3.51 -1.21
N LEU A 25 -16.42 -3.87 -0.52
CA LEU A 25 -16.39 -4.22 0.88
C LEU A 25 -16.50 -5.76 1.01
N PHE A 26 -15.52 -6.32 1.69
CA PHE A 26 -15.48 -7.72 2.09
C PHE A 26 -15.66 -7.77 3.60
N ALA A 27 -16.80 -8.24 4.06
CA ALA A 27 -17.16 -8.31 5.47
C ALA A 27 -17.36 -9.77 5.91
N SER A 28 -17.18 -10.01 7.20
CA SER A 28 -17.42 -11.33 7.81
C SER A 28 -16.63 -12.46 7.12
N PRO A 29 -15.30 -12.45 7.20
CA PRO A 29 -14.49 -13.50 6.60
C PRO A 29 -14.86 -14.86 7.18
N THR A 30 -14.95 -15.90 6.33
CA THR A 30 -15.16 -17.30 6.76
C THR A 30 -13.89 -17.89 7.39
N GLU A 31 -12.72 -17.38 7.00
CA GLU A 31 -11.42 -17.73 7.56
C GLU A 31 -10.48 -16.52 7.42
N VAL A 32 -9.59 -16.33 8.40
CA VAL A 32 -8.49 -15.37 8.31
C VAL A 32 -7.19 -16.16 8.20
N LEU A 33 -6.44 -15.88 7.15
CA LEU A 33 -5.12 -16.44 6.89
C LEU A 33 -4.06 -15.49 7.42
N GLU A 34 -3.19 -15.97 8.27
CA GLU A 34 -2.10 -15.21 8.88
C GLU A 34 -0.80 -15.98 8.75
N ALA A 35 0.28 -15.30 8.35
CA ALA A 35 1.59 -15.90 8.20
C ALA A 35 2.67 -15.04 8.85
N TRP A 36 3.46 -15.63 9.76
CA TRP A 36 4.60 -15.00 10.43
C TRP A 36 5.94 -15.60 10.01
N SER A 37 5.94 -16.83 9.51
CA SER A 37 7.10 -17.57 9.04
C SER A 37 7.01 -17.95 7.57
N ALA A 38 8.08 -18.50 7.01
CA ALA A 38 8.10 -19.03 5.64
C ALA A 38 7.09 -20.17 5.46
N ALA A 39 7.02 -21.11 6.40
CA ALA A 39 6.10 -22.23 6.35
C ALA A 39 4.63 -21.79 6.44
N ASP A 40 4.34 -20.79 7.30
CA ASP A 40 3.00 -20.22 7.39
C ASP A 40 2.61 -19.53 6.07
N LEU A 41 3.57 -18.80 5.45
CA LEU A 41 3.32 -18.08 4.19
C LEU A 41 2.94 -19.04 3.06
N GLU A 42 3.70 -20.13 2.89
CA GLU A 42 3.41 -21.17 1.89
C GLU A 42 2.01 -21.75 2.11
N THR A 43 1.71 -22.18 3.33
CA THR A 43 0.40 -22.72 3.70
C THR A 43 -0.74 -21.72 3.47
N ALA A 44 -0.52 -20.45 3.82
CA ALA A 44 -1.55 -19.41 3.64
C ALA A 44 -1.82 -19.13 2.15
N LEU A 45 -0.77 -19.10 1.33
CA LEU A 45 -0.90 -18.92 -0.12
C LEU A 45 -1.63 -20.10 -0.79
N GLU A 46 -1.34 -21.35 -0.40
CA GLU A 46 -2.04 -22.54 -0.88
C GLU A 46 -3.54 -22.50 -0.54
N LYS A 47 -3.88 -22.12 0.70
CA LYS A 47 -5.26 -21.94 1.13
C LYS A 47 -5.96 -20.81 0.37
N ALA A 48 -5.30 -19.68 0.19
CA ALA A 48 -5.82 -18.56 -0.57
C ALA A 48 -6.15 -18.95 -2.02
N GLU A 49 -5.24 -19.68 -2.68
CA GLU A 49 -5.43 -20.16 -4.04
C GLU A 49 -6.54 -21.22 -4.13
N SER A 50 -6.65 -22.11 -3.15
CA SER A 50 -7.73 -23.09 -3.05
C SER A 50 -9.09 -22.44 -2.89
N ALA A 51 -9.19 -21.39 -2.06
CA ALA A 51 -10.40 -20.61 -1.88
C ALA A 51 -10.79 -19.88 -3.17
N ARG A 52 -9.82 -19.27 -3.86
CA ARG A 52 -10.04 -18.60 -5.16
C ARG A 52 -10.57 -19.58 -6.20
N LYS A 53 -9.98 -20.78 -6.32
CA LYS A 53 -10.47 -21.85 -7.22
C LYS A 53 -11.86 -22.33 -6.89
N ALA A 54 -12.26 -22.27 -5.61
CA ALA A 54 -13.60 -22.58 -5.15
C ALA A 54 -14.61 -21.42 -5.36
N GLY A 55 -14.21 -20.35 -6.07
CA GLY A 55 -15.08 -19.20 -6.37
C GLY A 55 -15.26 -18.22 -5.22
N LYS A 56 -14.45 -18.31 -4.17
CA LYS A 56 -14.48 -17.36 -3.04
C LYS A 56 -13.61 -16.13 -3.34
N TRP A 57 -13.85 -15.07 -2.59
CA TRP A 57 -13.02 -13.90 -2.59
C TRP A 57 -11.90 -14.03 -1.56
N VAL A 58 -10.72 -13.53 -1.91
CA VAL A 58 -9.58 -13.40 -0.99
C VAL A 58 -9.12 -11.95 -1.02
N ALA A 59 -9.06 -11.30 0.13
CA ALA A 59 -8.68 -9.90 0.23
C ALA A 59 -7.88 -9.65 1.52
N GLY A 60 -6.87 -8.78 1.44
CA GLY A 60 -6.00 -8.46 2.56
C GLY A 60 -4.71 -7.81 2.09
N TYR A 61 -3.58 -8.13 2.73
CA TYR A 61 -2.27 -7.66 2.33
C TYR A 61 -1.19 -8.74 2.44
N ILE A 62 -0.12 -8.52 1.67
CA ILE A 62 1.18 -9.17 1.83
C ILE A 62 2.16 -8.06 2.18
N ALA A 63 2.89 -8.23 3.29
CA ALA A 63 3.91 -7.27 3.71
C ALA A 63 5.11 -7.31 2.76
N TYR A 64 5.80 -6.18 2.63
CA TYR A 64 7.03 -6.08 1.83
C TYR A 64 8.06 -7.15 2.22
N GLU A 65 8.15 -7.43 3.51
CA GLU A 65 9.08 -8.40 4.09
C GLU A 65 8.85 -9.84 3.64
N ALA A 66 7.67 -10.19 3.13
CA ALA A 66 7.44 -11.50 2.52
C ALA A 66 8.35 -11.74 1.32
N GLY A 67 8.74 -10.67 0.60
CA GLY A 67 9.67 -10.74 -0.52
C GLY A 67 11.05 -11.27 -0.14
N TYR A 68 11.50 -11.12 1.10
CA TYR A 68 12.77 -11.70 1.58
C TYR A 68 12.77 -13.23 1.52
N LEU A 69 11.60 -13.85 1.57
CA LEU A 69 11.46 -15.31 1.52
C LEU A 69 11.50 -15.89 0.11
N LEU A 70 11.39 -15.06 -0.92
CA LEU A 70 11.42 -15.45 -2.32
C LEU A 70 12.85 -15.68 -2.84
N GLU A 71 13.85 -15.12 -2.15
CA GLU A 71 15.25 -15.18 -2.52
C GLU A 71 16.11 -15.72 -1.39
N ASP A 72 16.82 -16.83 -1.59
CA ASP A 72 17.62 -17.48 -0.55
C ASP A 72 18.66 -16.56 0.09
N LYS A 73 19.25 -15.65 -0.71
CA LYS A 73 20.22 -14.66 -0.22
C LYS A 73 19.61 -13.63 0.73
N LEU A 74 18.30 -13.39 0.62
CA LEU A 74 17.58 -12.39 1.41
C LEU A 74 16.95 -12.98 2.67
N LYS A 75 16.67 -14.28 2.71
CA LYS A 75 16.06 -14.95 3.88
C LYS A 75 16.73 -14.61 5.21
N PRO A 76 18.08 -14.61 5.33
CA PRO A 76 18.75 -14.25 6.57
C PRO A 76 18.59 -12.77 6.98
N LEU A 77 18.13 -11.94 6.07
CA LEU A 77 17.91 -10.51 6.31
C LEU A 77 16.47 -10.19 6.72
N LEU A 78 15.59 -11.20 6.78
CA LEU A 78 14.22 -10.99 7.23
C LEU A 78 14.21 -10.43 8.65
N PRO A 79 13.65 -9.23 8.90
CA PRO A 79 13.68 -8.61 10.21
C PRO A 79 12.97 -9.45 11.28
N ASP A 80 13.58 -9.59 12.45
CA ASP A 80 12.93 -10.12 13.64
C ASP A 80 12.05 -9.06 14.31
N GLY A 81 11.11 -9.50 15.17
CA GLY A 81 10.27 -8.61 15.97
C GLY A 81 9.30 -7.73 15.16
N ARG A 82 8.87 -8.21 14.02
CA ARG A 82 7.88 -7.51 13.19
C ARG A 82 6.58 -7.29 13.96
N SER A 83 5.98 -6.14 13.77
CA SER A 83 4.69 -5.78 14.40
C SER A 83 3.48 -6.22 13.56
N VAL A 84 3.71 -6.68 12.33
CA VAL A 84 2.69 -7.16 11.41
C VAL A 84 3.10 -8.49 10.79
N PRO A 85 2.16 -9.39 10.45
CA PRO A 85 2.46 -10.64 9.76
C PRO A 85 2.95 -10.39 8.33
N LEU A 86 3.60 -11.39 7.75
CA LEU A 86 4.04 -11.40 6.34
C LEU A 86 2.85 -11.44 5.37
N LEU A 87 1.76 -12.07 5.79
CA LEU A 87 0.50 -12.11 5.05
C LEU A 87 -0.65 -12.05 6.06
N LEU A 88 -1.64 -11.24 5.74
CA LEU A 88 -2.92 -11.20 6.44
C LEU A 88 -4.04 -11.05 5.42
N MET A 89 -4.83 -12.10 5.21
CA MET A 89 -5.92 -12.15 4.23
C MET A 89 -7.16 -12.80 4.83
N GLY A 90 -8.32 -12.27 4.46
CA GLY A 90 -9.61 -12.91 4.72
C GLY A 90 -10.10 -13.68 3.51
N ILE A 91 -10.78 -14.81 3.74
CA ILE A 91 -11.55 -15.54 2.75
C ILE A 91 -13.02 -15.16 2.94
N PHE A 92 -13.70 -14.76 1.87
CA PHE A 92 -15.07 -14.24 1.91
C PHE A 92 -15.94 -14.98 0.89
N ASN A 93 -17.22 -15.19 1.22
CA ASN A 93 -18.17 -15.76 0.27
C ASN A 93 -18.63 -14.72 -0.75
N ASP A 94 -18.82 -13.47 -0.30
CA ASP A 94 -19.36 -12.38 -1.09
C ASP A 94 -18.52 -11.10 -0.98
N ALA A 95 -18.68 -10.21 -1.97
CA ALA A 95 -18.19 -8.86 -1.96
C ALA A 95 -19.33 -7.87 -2.25
N ASP A 96 -19.52 -6.90 -1.38
CA ASP A 96 -20.43 -5.79 -1.65
C ASP A 96 -19.72 -4.75 -2.53
N ILE A 97 -20.08 -4.70 -3.79
CA ILE A 97 -19.53 -3.78 -4.79
C ILE A 97 -20.51 -2.65 -5.02
N ALA A 98 -20.12 -1.42 -4.69
CA ALA A 98 -20.97 -0.26 -4.83
C ALA A 98 -20.25 0.92 -5.47
N SER A 99 -20.95 1.57 -6.39
CA SER A 99 -20.55 2.85 -6.98
C SER A 99 -21.14 4.01 -6.18
N HIS A 100 -20.43 5.13 -6.11
CA HIS A 100 -20.91 6.38 -5.54
C HIS A 100 -21.36 6.30 -4.06
N ARG A 101 -20.72 5.45 -3.26
CA ARG A 101 -21.04 5.39 -1.84
C ARG A 101 -20.60 6.66 -1.10
N PRO A 102 -21.43 7.11 -0.12
CA PRO A 102 -21.04 8.18 0.80
C PRO A 102 -19.80 7.78 1.61
N ARG A 103 -19.23 8.75 2.30
CA ARG A 103 -18.13 8.52 3.26
C ARG A 103 -18.45 7.36 4.20
N LEU A 104 -17.41 6.71 4.68
CA LEU A 104 -17.58 5.74 5.77
C LEU A 104 -18.22 6.46 6.97
N ARG A 105 -19.19 5.80 7.60
CA ARG A 105 -19.69 6.28 8.89
C ARG A 105 -18.53 6.20 9.88
N ALA A 106 -18.26 7.29 10.53
CA ALA A 106 -17.19 7.46 11.49
C ALA A 106 -17.59 8.52 12.50
N ASP A 107 -17.02 8.44 13.67
CA ASP A 107 -17.17 9.46 14.68
C ASP A 107 -16.59 10.82 14.22
N PRO A 108 -17.05 11.95 14.80
CA PRO A 108 -16.49 13.24 14.50
C PRO A 108 -14.98 13.26 14.67
N VAL A 109 -14.29 13.83 13.69
CA VAL A 109 -12.82 13.89 13.70
C VAL A 109 -12.36 15.03 14.60
N PRO A 110 -11.43 14.80 15.53
CA PRO A 110 -10.80 15.87 16.28
C PRO A 110 -9.98 16.78 15.33
N PRO A 111 -9.71 18.05 15.72
CA PRO A 111 -9.01 19.01 14.87
C PRO A 111 -7.64 18.54 14.36
N ALA A 112 -6.94 17.72 15.14
CA ALA A 112 -5.64 17.15 14.80
C ALA A 112 -5.62 15.63 15.05
N PRO A 113 -6.19 14.81 14.13
CA PRO A 113 -6.28 13.37 14.35
C PRO A 113 -4.93 12.66 14.33
N LEU A 114 -3.93 13.24 13.65
CA LEU A 114 -2.53 12.78 13.64
C LEU A 114 -1.66 13.93 14.18
N PHE A 115 -0.81 13.63 15.15
CA PHE A 115 0.04 14.62 15.79
C PHE A 115 1.36 14.01 16.27
N ASP A 116 2.31 14.88 16.65
CA ASP A 116 3.63 14.49 17.14
C ASP A 116 4.37 13.55 16.16
N ALA A 117 4.29 13.88 14.86
CA ALA A 117 4.94 13.09 13.82
C ALA A 117 6.47 13.18 13.92
N ARG A 118 7.15 12.06 13.94
CA ARG A 118 8.61 11.94 14.07
C ARG A 118 9.15 10.96 13.04
N ALA A 119 10.11 11.42 12.26
CA ALA A 119 10.88 10.54 11.39
C ALA A 119 11.74 9.59 12.24
N SER A 120 11.80 8.31 11.88
CA SER A 120 12.65 7.33 12.57
C SER A 120 14.15 7.58 12.38
N TRP A 121 14.51 8.33 11.34
CA TRP A 121 15.89 8.72 11.05
C TRP A 121 16.11 10.19 11.30
N THR A 122 17.30 10.52 11.84
CA THR A 122 17.82 11.89 11.84
C THR A 122 18.26 12.26 10.42
N ARG A 123 18.43 13.57 10.17
CA ARG A 123 18.96 14.06 8.90
C ARG A 123 20.34 13.46 8.58
N GLN A 124 21.19 13.29 9.59
CA GLN A 124 22.53 12.71 9.41
C GLN A 124 22.43 11.25 8.95
N ILE A 125 21.62 10.42 9.61
CA ILE A 125 21.40 9.03 9.21
C ILE A 125 20.89 8.95 7.77
N TYR A 126 19.95 9.82 7.40
CA TYR A 126 19.43 9.87 6.03
C TYR A 126 20.54 10.19 5.03
N THR A 127 21.36 11.24 5.31
CA THR A 127 22.45 11.67 4.43
C THR A 127 23.48 10.57 4.23
N ASP A 128 23.93 9.92 5.31
CA ASP A 128 24.92 8.84 5.25
C ASP A 128 24.42 7.65 4.41
N ARG A 129 23.16 7.28 4.57
CA ARG A 129 22.54 6.19 3.79
C ARG A 129 22.32 6.58 2.34
N PHE A 130 21.92 7.82 2.09
CA PHE A 130 21.76 8.36 0.74
C PHE A 130 23.10 8.39 -0.03
N ASP A 131 24.18 8.83 0.60
CA ASP A 131 25.50 8.89 -0.04
C ASP A 131 26.03 7.47 -0.35
N ARG A 132 25.82 6.51 0.55
CA ARG A 132 26.15 5.10 0.27
C ARG A 132 25.35 4.56 -0.92
N LEU A 133 24.04 4.80 -0.94
CA LEU A 133 23.17 4.37 -2.04
C LEU A 133 23.58 5.01 -3.36
N ARG A 134 23.90 6.32 -3.36
CA ARG A 134 24.39 7.02 -4.54
C ARG A 134 25.70 6.42 -5.08
N ASN A 135 26.59 5.96 -4.22
CA ASN A 135 27.80 5.25 -4.64
C ASN A 135 27.47 3.92 -5.31
N HIS A 136 26.54 3.12 -4.78
CA HIS A 136 26.10 1.88 -5.44
C HIS A 136 25.48 2.14 -6.82
N LEU A 137 24.69 3.19 -6.97
CA LEU A 137 24.15 3.61 -8.27
C LEU A 137 25.30 4.02 -9.24
N ALA A 138 26.30 4.75 -8.75
CA ALA A 138 27.44 5.17 -9.58
C ALA A 138 28.33 4.00 -10.02
N LEU A 139 28.44 2.95 -9.19
CA LEU A 139 29.18 1.72 -9.51
C LEU A 139 28.39 0.77 -10.41
N GLY A 140 27.11 1.02 -10.64
CA GLY A 140 26.24 0.16 -11.43
C GLY A 140 25.73 -1.09 -10.69
N ASP A 141 25.83 -1.11 -9.36
CA ASP A 141 25.32 -2.23 -8.54
C ASP A 141 23.78 -2.30 -8.57
N CYS A 142 23.13 -1.19 -8.83
CA CYS A 142 21.69 -1.10 -9.05
C CYS A 142 21.36 0.07 -9.99
N TYR A 143 20.19 0.02 -10.65
CA TYR A 143 19.72 1.07 -11.57
C TYR A 143 18.94 2.15 -10.87
N GLN A 144 18.14 1.75 -9.89
CA GLN A 144 17.27 2.61 -9.11
C GLN A 144 17.11 2.04 -7.70
N ALA A 145 16.84 2.92 -6.75
CA ALA A 145 16.45 2.53 -5.41
C ALA A 145 15.54 3.58 -4.78
N ASN A 146 14.60 3.12 -3.96
CA ASN A 146 13.76 3.97 -3.13
C ASN A 146 14.29 3.95 -1.70
N LEU A 147 14.90 5.05 -1.26
CA LEU A 147 15.35 5.19 0.11
C LEU A 147 14.16 5.57 0.98
N THR A 148 13.71 4.65 1.82
CA THR A 148 12.52 4.82 2.65
C THR A 148 12.84 4.68 4.13
N PHE A 149 12.04 5.33 4.96
CA PHE A 149 12.06 5.19 6.40
C PHE A 149 10.68 5.49 6.99
N PRO A 150 10.31 4.87 8.13
CA PRO A 150 9.02 5.13 8.76
C PRO A 150 8.95 6.52 9.40
N VAL A 151 7.75 7.07 9.42
CA VAL A 151 7.38 8.21 10.25
C VAL A 151 6.36 7.74 11.26
N GLU A 152 6.69 7.85 12.53
CA GLU A 152 5.80 7.53 13.63
C GLU A 152 4.96 8.75 13.99
N ALA A 153 3.68 8.57 14.28
CA ALA A 153 2.80 9.63 14.74
C ALA A 153 1.86 9.09 15.81
N LYS A 154 1.47 9.95 16.72
CA LYS A 154 0.34 9.67 17.61
C LYS A 154 -0.95 9.96 16.87
N TRP A 155 -1.99 9.25 17.24
CA TRP A 155 -3.31 9.45 16.65
C TRP A 155 -4.40 9.43 17.71
N GLN A 156 -5.54 10.03 17.39
CA GLN A 156 -6.73 10.09 18.24
C GLN A 156 -8.00 10.05 17.39
N GLY A 157 -9.07 9.56 17.98
CA GLY A 157 -10.38 9.44 17.31
C GLY A 157 -10.53 8.13 16.57
N ASP A 158 -11.47 8.10 15.62
CA ASP A 158 -11.83 6.93 14.84
C ASP A 158 -10.89 6.78 13.61
N PRO A 159 -10.23 5.62 13.39
CA PRO A 159 -9.42 5.37 12.20
C PRO A 159 -10.19 5.53 10.88
N LEU A 160 -11.48 5.23 10.85
CA LEU A 160 -12.32 5.41 9.66
C LEU A 160 -12.47 6.89 9.31
N ALA A 161 -12.56 7.74 10.32
CA ALA A 161 -12.58 9.18 10.15
C ALA A 161 -11.23 9.71 9.62
N ILE A 162 -10.11 9.16 10.11
CA ILE A 162 -8.77 9.47 9.58
C ILE A 162 -8.68 9.05 8.10
N PHE A 163 -9.16 7.86 7.76
CA PHE A 163 -9.19 7.40 6.36
C PHE A 163 -10.00 8.32 5.46
N ASN A 164 -11.17 8.80 5.91
CA ASN A 164 -11.98 9.75 5.16
C ASN A 164 -11.23 11.07 4.89
N ILE A 165 -10.51 11.61 5.89
CA ILE A 165 -9.67 12.82 5.71
C ILE A 165 -8.57 12.58 4.68
N LEU A 166 -7.89 11.42 4.76
CA LEU A 166 -6.86 11.08 3.80
C LEU A 166 -7.42 10.97 2.37
N THR A 167 -8.62 10.40 2.23
CA THR A 167 -9.34 10.30 0.96
C THR A 167 -9.62 11.68 0.35
N GLU A 168 -10.03 12.65 1.16
CA GLU A 168 -10.30 14.02 0.71
C GLU A 168 -9.06 14.78 0.31
N ARG A 169 -7.98 14.61 1.08
CA ARG A 169 -6.72 15.33 0.85
C ARG A 169 -5.95 14.79 -0.34
N GLN A 170 -6.02 13.49 -0.58
CA GLN A 170 -5.29 12.81 -1.64
C GLN A 170 -6.12 11.68 -2.22
N PRO A 171 -7.01 11.96 -3.18
CA PRO A 171 -7.73 10.93 -3.91
C PRO A 171 -6.76 10.00 -4.66
N VAL A 172 -6.96 8.69 -4.52
CA VAL A 172 -6.13 7.67 -5.17
C VAL A 172 -7.00 6.56 -5.76
N ARG A 173 -6.45 5.80 -6.73
CA ARG A 173 -7.16 4.65 -7.32
C ARG A 173 -7.10 3.40 -6.47
N HIS A 174 -6.04 3.25 -5.67
CA HIS A 174 -5.76 2.01 -4.94
C HIS A 174 -5.73 2.27 -3.43
N GLY A 175 -6.83 2.83 -2.91
CA GLY A 175 -7.03 3.00 -1.48
C GLY A 175 -7.62 1.75 -0.84
N GLY A 176 -7.43 1.58 0.47
CA GLY A 176 -8.04 0.47 1.18
C GLY A 176 -7.86 0.51 2.68
N ILE A 177 -8.68 -0.29 3.35
CA ILE A 177 -8.57 -0.58 4.78
C ILE A 177 -8.51 -2.09 4.93
N VAL A 178 -7.57 -2.59 5.73
CA VAL A 178 -7.53 -3.99 6.15
C VAL A 178 -7.65 -4.03 7.68
N HIS A 179 -8.70 -4.67 8.16
CA HIS A 179 -8.99 -4.89 9.57
C HIS A 179 -9.41 -6.35 9.78
N LEU A 180 -8.45 -7.22 10.07
CA LEU A 180 -8.63 -8.67 10.15
C LEU A 180 -8.11 -9.26 11.48
N GLY A 181 -8.12 -8.47 12.58
CA GLY A 181 -7.69 -8.91 13.90
C GLY A 181 -6.27 -8.50 14.30
N GLY A 182 -5.49 -7.91 13.38
CA GLY A 182 -4.19 -7.27 13.64
C GLY A 182 -4.29 -5.75 13.68
N PRO A 183 -3.17 -5.04 13.57
CA PRO A 183 -3.17 -3.60 13.37
C PRO A 183 -4.00 -3.22 12.14
N MET A 184 -4.85 -2.20 12.27
CA MET A 184 -5.62 -1.71 11.13
C MET A 184 -4.68 -1.00 10.14
N VAL A 185 -4.69 -1.44 8.89
CA VAL A 185 -3.92 -0.84 7.81
C VAL A 185 -4.81 0.09 7.00
N LEU A 186 -4.42 1.36 6.88
CA LEU A 186 -5.07 2.38 6.04
C LEU A 186 -4.15 2.66 4.84
N SER A 187 -4.45 2.09 3.68
CA SER A 187 -3.63 2.22 2.49
C SER A 187 -4.11 3.34 1.58
N ARG A 188 -3.16 4.14 1.05
CA ARG A 188 -3.40 5.21 0.08
C ARG A 188 -2.35 5.13 -1.02
N SER A 189 -2.57 4.25 -2.01
CA SER A 189 -1.62 4.04 -3.11
C SER A 189 -2.11 4.69 -4.41
N PRO A 190 -1.28 5.50 -5.08
CA PRO A 190 -1.58 6.02 -6.41
C PRO A 190 -1.29 5.01 -7.52
N GLU A 191 -0.55 3.94 -7.23
CA GLU A 191 0.08 3.07 -8.21
C GLU A 191 -0.52 1.66 -8.19
N LEU A 192 -0.82 1.12 -9.38
CA LEU A 192 -1.18 -0.27 -9.58
C LEU A 192 0.12 -1.09 -9.68
N PHE A 193 0.28 -2.08 -8.81
CA PHE A 193 1.37 -3.03 -8.92
C PHE A 193 1.12 -3.96 -10.12
N PHE A 194 0.08 -4.75 -10.08
CA PHE A 194 -0.42 -5.51 -11.23
C PHE A 194 -1.90 -5.84 -11.08
N GLU A 195 -2.54 -6.11 -12.19
CA GLU A 195 -3.91 -6.64 -12.29
C GLU A 195 -3.89 -7.80 -13.30
N VAL A 196 -4.63 -8.86 -12.98
CA VAL A 196 -4.84 -10.00 -13.89
C VAL A 196 -6.31 -10.10 -14.20
N ASP A 197 -6.69 -10.02 -15.46
CA ASP A 197 -8.09 -10.13 -15.89
C ASP A 197 -8.54 -11.60 -16.00
N ALA A 198 -9.83 -11.80 -16.28
CA ALA A 198 -10.41 -13.12 -16.44
C ALA A 198 -9.83 -13.92 -17.63
N GLY A 199 -9.24 -13.25 -18.61
CA GLY A 199 -8.54 -13.85 -19.76
C GLY A 199 -7.10 -14.22 -19.48
N GLY A 200 -6.57 -13.90 -18.28
CA GLY A 200 -5.19 -14.14 -17.89
C GLY A 200 -4.20 -13.06 -18.36
N TRP A 201 -4.68 -11.92 -18.89
CA TRP A 201 -3.83 -10.79 -19.23
C TRP A 201 -3.37 -10.08 -17.97
N ILE A 202 -2.06 -9.83 -17.88
CA ILE A 202 -1.44 -9.09 -16.78
C ILE A 202 -1.20 -7.66 -17.22
N GLU A 203 -1.66 -6.70 -16.43
CA GLU A 203 -1.39 -5.28 -16.61
C GLU A 203 -0.62 -4.73 -15.41
N THR A 204 0.43 -3.96 -15.69
CA THR A 204 1.16 -3.15 -14.70
C THR A 204 1.13 -1.69 -15.13
N ARG A 205 1.11 -0.76 -14.17
CA ARG A 205 1.09 0.68 -14.46
C ARG A 205 2.13 1.40 -13.61
N PRO A 206 3.43 1.19 -13.90
CA PRO A 206 4.48 1.87 -13.15
C PRO A 206 4.39 3.37 -13.34
N MET A 207 4.59 4.12 -12.26
CA MET A 207 4.51 5.58 -12.25
C MET A 207 5.82 6.17 -11.79
N LYS A 208 6.47 6.95 -12.68
CA LYS A 208 7.72 7.67 -12.40
C LYS A 208 7.58 9.13 -12.81
N GLY A 209 8.20 9.99 -11.99
CA GLY A 209 8.11 11.43 -12.15
C GLY A 209 6.77 12.00 -11.68
N THR A 210 6.84 13.16 -11.07
CA THR A 210 5.67 13.92 -10.63
C THR A 210 5.88 15.39 -10.94
N ALA A 211 4.79 16.06 -11.33
CA ALA A 211 4.74 17.51 -11.46
C ALA A 211 3.55 18.04 -10.66
N ARG A 212 3.66 19.27 -10.17
CA ARG A 212 2.51 19.94 -9.57
C ARG A 212 1.41 20.15 -10.62
N ARG A 213 0.18 20.30 -10.20
CA ARG A 213 -0.90 20.72 -11.07
C ARG A 213 -0.76 22.21 -11.40
N GLY A 214 -1.12 22.56 -12.62
CA GLY A 214 -1.21 23.96 -13.06
C GLY A 214 -2.35 24.71 -12.38
N LYS A 215 -2.20 26.02 -12.25
CA LYS A 215 -3.26 26.90 -11.73
C LYS A 215 -4.31 27.23 -12.80
N THR A 216 -3.94 27.12 -14.07
CA THR A 216 -4.83 27.26 -15.23
C THR A 216 -4.72 26.01 -16.12
N PRO A 217 -5.71 25.75 -17.01
CA PRO A 217 -5.66 24.64 -17.95
C PRO A 217 -4.40 24.67 -18.83
N GLU A 218 -3.97 25.85 -19.26
CA GLU A 218 -2.80 26.04 -20.13
C GLU A 218 -1.50 25.71 -19.39
N GLU A 219 -1.37 26.18 -18.14
CA GLU A 219 -0.25 25.86 -17.27
C GLU A 219 -0.20 24.35 -16.97
N ASP A 220 -1.34 23.73 -16.68
CA ASP A 220 -1.44 22.30 -16.40
C ASP A 220 -1.01 21.46 -17.60
N GLU A 221 -1.45 21.84 -18.79
CA GLU A 221 -1.06 21.15 -20.04
C GLU A 221 0.44 21.33 -20.33
N ALA A 222 1.02 22.51 -20.06
CA ALA A 222 2.45 22.75 -20.21
C ALA A 222 3.26 21.88 -19.25
N LEU A 223 2.86 21.79 -17.98
CA LEU A 223 3.49 20.91 -16.98
C LEU A 223 3.36 19.44 -17.36
N ARG A 224 2.20 19.01 -17.84
CA ARG A 224 1.97 17.66 -18.34
C ARG A 224 2.88 17.30 -19.52
N LYS A 225 3.01 18.19 -20.50
CA LYS A 225 3.92 18.00 -21.64
C LYS A 225 5.38 17.97 -21.21
N GLY A 226 5.78 18.87 -20.29
CA GLY A 226 7.12 18.89 -19.73
C GLY A 226 7.47 17.58 -19.03
N LEU A 227 6.58 17.07 -18.16
CA LEU A 227 6.76 15.80 -17.48
C LEU A 227 6.89 14.62 -18.46
N LYS A 228 6.02 14.58 -19.49
CA LYS A 228 6.04 13.52 -20.50
C LYS A 228 7.30 13.58 -21.38
N GLY A 229 7.85 14.78 -21.63
CA GLY A 229 9.05 14.99 -22.45
C GLY A 229 10.37 14.88 -21.68
N ASP A 230 10.33 14.78 -20.36
CA ASP A 230 11.53 14.72 -19.53
C ASP A 230 12.30 13.40 -19.71
N ALA A 231 13.53 13.50 -20.22
CA ALA A 231 14.35 12.34 -20.57
C ALA A 231 14.70 11.46 -19.37
N LYS A 232 14.91 12.07 -18.18
CA LYS A 232 15.19 11.32 -16.94
C LYS A 232 14.00 10.49 -16.52
N ASN A 233 12.81 11.10 -16.43
CA ASN A 233 11.59 10.41 -16.05
C ASN A 233 11.22 9.30 -17.03
N GLN A 234 11.45 9.50 -18.34
CA GLN A 234 11.27 8.47 -19.35
C GLN A 234 12.25 7.30 -19.17
N ALA A 235 13.52 7.57 -18.89
CA ALA A 235 14.51 6.52 -18.65
C ALA A 235 14.19 5.73 -17.39
N GLU A 236 13.84 6.39 -16.28
CA GLU A 236 13.41 5.73 -15.04
C GLU A 236 12.18 4.83 -15.27
N ASN A 237 11.18 5.32 -16.03
CA ASN A 237 9.98 4.52 -16.32
C ASN A 237 10.30 3.28 -17.15
N ARG A 238 11.17 3.40 -18.17
CA ARG A 238 11.60 2.24 -18.98
C ARG A 238 12.32 1.19 -18.14
N MET A 239 13.23 1.63 -17.24
CA MET A 239 13.93 0.70 -16.35
C MET A 239 12.97 -0.11 -15.47
N ILE A 240 11.90 0.50 -14.98
CA ILE A 240 10.92 -0.20 -14.14
C ILE A 240 10.03 -1.13 -14.98
N VAL A 241 9.63 -0.74 -16.19
CA VAL A 241 8.88 -1.62 -17.10
C VAL A 241 9.68 -2.89 -17.43
N ASP A 242 11.00 -2.78 -17.58
CA ASP A 242 11.87 -3.93 -17.84
C ASP A 242 12.04 -4.87 -16.62
N LEU A 243 11.71 -4.39 -15.41
CA LEU A 243 11.84 -5.18 -14.16
C LEU A 243 10.51 -5.84 -13.72
N LEU A 244 9.38 -5.36 -14.21
CA LEU A 244 8.05 -5.86 -13.91
C LEU A 244 7.59 -6.92 -14.92
#